data_422f5f388d710f933486d822d6dd2040
#
_entry.id   422f5f388d710f933486d822d6dd2040
#
_cell.length_a   1.000
_cell.length_b   1.000
_cell.length_c   1.000
_cell.angle_alpha   90.00
_cell.angle_beta   90.00
_cell.angle_gamma   90.00
#
_symmetry.space_group_name_H-M   'P 1'
#
loop_
_entity.id
_entity.type
_entity.pdbx_description
1 polymer ?
#
loop_
_entity_poly.entity_id
_entity_poly.type
_entity_poly.pdbx_seq_one_letter_code
_entity_poly.pdbx_strand_id
1 'polypeptide(L)'
;MLLPSKLTKSHLPDSTQSLLLSSQVADWRGIHLEYHHKPKGEENSLVLDQLHLLCVETTQRPCDAHKWMDGRFQSRPIIQGDVFVLPKQVQFRERFEGAIDYILLYLDADWVAAVAQEALDSDHIEILPHFPQPDPFIYQTGLLLKSAVEAKGSFNQLYGETLALALSVHLLQHYAGRKASRKLASIAPAPSFSSNLAAIADYIQIHCDRNLSLIELANLAQMSLY
;
A
#
# COMPACT_ATOMS: atom_id res chain seq x y z
N MET A 1 9.51 -20.49 -10.64
CA MET A 1 8.67 -20.11 -9.51
C MET A 1 7.20 -20.28 -9.86
N LEU A 2 6.44 -21.14 -9.17
CA LEU A 2 4.99 -21.24 -9.33
C LEU A 2 4.39 -20.08 -8.54
N LEU A 3 3.84 -19.08 -9.24
CA LEU A 3 3.11 -17.98 -8.61
C LEU A 3 1.83 -18.55 -7.98
N PRO A 4 1.47 -18.07 -6.76
CA PRO A 4 0.25 -18.51 -6.08
C PRO A 4 -1.00 -18.27 -6.93
N SER A 5 -2.05 -19.02 -6.63
CA SER A 5 -3.32 -19.02 -7.37
C SER A 5 -4.05 -17.69 -7.23
N LYS A 6 -5.01 -17.44 -8.12
CA LYS A 6 -5.88 -16.26 -8.07
C LYS A 6 -6.67 -16.19 -6.77
N LEU A 7 -6.81 -14.99 -6.23
CA LEU A 7 -7.73 -14.72 -5.14
C LEU A 7 -9.16 -15.05 -5.56
N THR A 8 -9.80 -15.98 -4.86
CA THR A 8 -11.19 -16.34 -5.12
C THR A 8 -12.12 -15.56 -4.19
N LYS A 9 -13.37 -15.37 -4.63
CA LYS A 9 -14.40 -14.63 -3.85
C LYS A 9 -14.61 -15.20 -2.43
N SER A 10 -14.31 -16.48 -2.21
CA SER A 10 -14.42 -17.14 -0.90
C SER A 10 -13.42 -16.62 0.15
N HIS A 11 -12.37 -15.92 -0.27
CA HIS A 11 -11.37 -15.35 0.65
C HIS A 11 -11.66 -13.88 1.02
N LEU A 12 -12.62 -13.24 0.33
CA LEU A 12 -12.95 -11.83 0.56
C LEU A 12 -14.13 -11.71 1.53
N PRO A 13 -14.13 -10.71 2.43
CA PRO A 13 -15.28 -10.43 3.28
C PRO A 13 -16.52 -10.06 2.46
N ASP A 14 -17.70 -10.34 2.99
CA ASP A 14 -18.95 -9.95 2.34
C ASP A 14 -19.25 -8.46 2.62
N SER A 15 -18.86 -7.61 1.68
CA SER A 15 -18.93 -6.14 1.79
C SER A 15 -19.87 -5.50 0.75
N THR A 16 -20.88 -6.23 0.30
CA THR A 16 -21.71 -5.85 -0.86
C THR A 16 -22.49 -4.54 -0.71
N GLN A 17 -22.80 -4.08 0.51
CA GLN A 17 -23.66 -2.91 0.69
C GLN A 17 -22.98 -1.55 0.40
N SER A 18 -21.66 -1.49 0.46
CA SER A 18 -20.88 -0.25 0.27
C SER A 18 -19.98 -0.27 -0.97
N LEU A 19 -19.94 -1.38 -1.68
CA LEU A 19 -19.05 -1.62 -2.82
C LEU A 19 -19.45 -0.80 -4.05
N LEU A 20 -18.55 0.04 -4.54
CA LEU A 20 -18.73 0.85 -5.75
C LEU A 20 -17.95 0.30 -6.95
N LEU A 21 -16.78 -0.30 -6.71
CA LEU A 21 -15.91 -0.83 -7.75
C LEU A 21 -15.14 -2.04 -7.22
N SER A 22 -14.93 -3.06 -8.06
CA SER A 22 -14.13 -4.24 -7.73
C SER A 22 -13.27 -4.68 -8.91
N SER A 23 -12.04 -5.12 -8.61
CA SER A 23 -11.14 -5.71 -9.59
C SER A 23 -11.41 -7.18 -9.90
N GLN A 24 -12.53 -7.73 -9.43
CA GLN A 24 -12.84 -9.16 -9.59
C GLN A 24 -12.79 -9.65 -11.05
N VAL A 25 -13.13 -8.75 -11.99
CA VAL A 25 -13.09 -9.06 -13.45
C VAL A 25 -11.74 -8.76 -14.11
N ALA A 26 -10.81 -8.12 -13.40
CA ALA A 26 -9.51 -7.72 -13.94
C ALA A 26 -8.49 -8.87 -13.98
N ASP A 27 -8.80 -9.98 -13.35
CA ASP A 27 -8.03 -11.24 -13.35
C ASP A 27 -6.58 -11.09 -12.83
N TRP A 28 -6.36 -10.14 -11.90
CA TRP A 28 -5.06 -9.91 -11.30
C TRP A 28 -4.64 -11.04 -10.36
N ARG A 29 -3.36 -11.35 -10.32
CA ARG A 29 -2.79 -12.26 -9.34
C ARG A 29 -2.16 -11.50 -8.18
N GLY A 30 -2.24 -12.08 -7.00
CA GLY A 30 -1.59 -11.55 -5.79
C GLY A 30 -2.29 -10.34 -5.18
N ILE A 31 -3.21 -9.69 -5.88
CA ILE A 31 -3.92 -8.51 -5.38
C ILE A 31 -5.39 -8.49 -5.84
N HIS A 32 -6.25 -8.01 -4.95
CA HIS A 32 -7.63 -7.64 -5.27
C HIS A 32 -7.92 -6.25 -4.73
N LEU A 33 -8.66 -5.44 -5.50
CA LEU A 33 -9.08 -4.09 -5.14
C LEU A 33 -10.59 -4.01 -5.01
N GLU A 34 -11.03 -3.33 -3.96
CA GLU A 34 -12.40 -2.86 -3.79
C GLU A 34 -12.41 -1.37 -3.44
N TYR A 35 -13.32 -0.61 -4.03
CA TYR A 35 -13.57 0.78 -3.68
C TYR A 35 -14.97 0.90 -3.06
N HIS A 36 -15.02 1.54 -1.91
CA HIS A 36 -16.21 1.60 -1.08
C HIS A 36 -16.61 3.03 -0.74
N HIS A 37 -17.94 3.22 -0.58
CA HIS A 37 -18.53 4.35 0.11
C HIS A 37 -19.34 3.84 1.29
N LYS A 38 -18.99 4.24 2.49
CA LYS A 38 -19.69 3.85 3.72
C LYS A 38 -20.37 5.03 4.38
N PRO A 39 -21.67 4.92 4.70
CA PRO A 39 -22.37 5.95 5.48
C PRO A 39 -21.91 5.91 6.94
N LYS A 40 -22.25 6.97 7.68
CA LYS A 40 -21.96 7.12 9.12
C LYS A 40 -22.41 5.93 9.96
N GLY A 41 -21.59 5.54 10.91
CA GLY A 41 -22.04 4.83 12.13
C GLY A 41 -21.98 3.32 12.07
N GLU A 42 -21.28 2.71 11.12
CA GLU A 42 -21.10 1.25 11.12
C GLU A 42 -19.88 0.81 11.94
N GLU A 43 -20.09 -0.11 12.86
CA GLU A 43 -19.05 -0.88 13.51
C GLU A 43 -18.74 -2.11 12.66
N ASN A 44 -17.50 -2.27 12.24
CA ASN A 44 -17.04 -3.43 11.49
C ASN A 44 -16.03 -4.20 12.32
N SER A 45 -16.13 -5.52 12.29
CA SER A 45 -15.11 -6.42 12.82
C SER A 45 -14.62 -7.32 11.71
N LEU A 46 -13.31 -7.45 11.57
CA LEU A 46 -12.69 -8.20 10.50
C LEU A 46 -11.48 -8.98 11.02
N VAL A 47 -11.36 -10.22 10.56
CA VAL A 47 -10.14 -11.03 10.64
C VAL A 47 -9.95 -11.67 9.27
N LEU A 48 -8.76 -11.57 8.72
CA LEU A 48 -8.41 -12.16 7.42
C LEU A 48 -7.42 -13.30 7.63
N ASP A 49 -7.75 -14.49 7.14
CA ASP A 49 -6.92 -15.69 7.37
C ASP A 49 -5.71 -15.74 6.45
N GLN A 50 -5.89 -15.37 5.18
CA GLN A 50 -4.88 -15.56 4.13
C GLN A 50 -4.51 -14.28 3.38
N LEU A 51 -5.01 -13.12 3.81
CA LEU A 51 -4.84 -11.85 3.15
C LEU A 51 -4.23 -10.81 4.09
N HIS A 52 -3.33 -9.98 3.55
CA HIS A 52 -2.99 -8.70 4.13
C HIS A 52 -3.89 -7.63 3.52
N LEU A 53 -4.40 -6.72 4.33
CA LEU A 53 -5.24 -5.62 3.88
C LEU A 53 -4.50 -4.29 4.03
N LEU A 54 -4.48 -3.51 2.96
CA LEU A 54 -4.11 -2.11 2.96
C LEU A 54 -5.40 -1.31 2.72
N CYS A 55 -5.80 -0.50 3.68
CA CYS A 55 -6.90 0.42 3.50
C CYS A 55 -6.37 1.82 3.22
N VAL A 56 -6.79 2.37 2.10
CA VAL A 56 -6.36 3.67 1.59
C VAL A 56 -7.52 4.64 1.72
N GLU A 57 -7.40 5.62 2.59
CA GLU A 57 -8.44 6.62 2.82
C GLU A 57 -8.48 7.65 1.69
N THR A 58 -9.63 7.77 1.04
CA THR A 58 -9.85 8.70 -0.08
C THR A 58 -10.88 9.78 0.25
N THR A 59 -11.42 9.76 1.46
CA THR A 59 -12.41 10.71 1.97
C THR A 59 -11.88 12.15 1.88
N GLN A 60 -12.63 13.03 1.22
CA GLN A 60 -12.20 14.41 1.02
C GLN A 60 -12.26 15.27 2.30
N ARG A 61 -13.11 14.92 3.26
CA ARG A 61 -13.27 15.64 4.51
C ARG A 61 -12.80 14.77 5.67
N PRO A 62 -12.04 15.33 6.64
CA PRO A 62 -11.67 14.58 7.82
C PRO A 62 -12.88 13.96 8.51
N CYS A 63 -12.74 12.71 8.96
CA CYS A 63 -13.79 11.98 9.64
C CYS A 63 -13.23 11.37 10.93
N ASP A 64 -13.86 11.63 12.06
CA ASP A 64 -13.48 11.01 13.34
C ASP A 64 -13.68 9.50 13.25
N ALA A 65 -12.62 8.77 13.56
CA ALA A 65 -12.60 7.33 13.53
C ALA A 65 -12.00 6.74 14.80
N HIS A 66 -12.57 5.64 15.21
CA HIS A 66 -12.15 4.81 16.33
C HIS A 66 -11.74 3.46 15.79
N LYS A 67 -10.48 3.08 15.96
CA LYS A 67 -9.94 1.83 15.43
C LYS A 67 -9.28 1.00 16.54
N TRP A 68 -9.62 -0.28 16.58
CA TRP A 68 -9.02 -1.30 17.46
C TRP A 68 -8.30 -2.32 16.59
N MET A 69 -7.05 -2.56 16.84
CA MET A 69 -6.23 -3.47 16.08
C MET A 69 -5.15 -4.08 16.97
N ASP A 70 -5.04 -5.41 17.00
CA ASP A 70 -4.05 -6.12 17.80
C ASP A 70 -4.05 -5.70 19.28
N GLY A 71 -5.24 -5.61 19.89
CA GLY A 71 -5.41 -5.18 21.29
C GLY A 71 -5.11 -3.72 21.58
N ARG A 72 -4.74 -2.92 20.58
CA ARG A 72 -4.46 -1.48 20.71
C ARG A 72 -5.62 -0.66 20.18
N PHE A 73 -5.77 0.54 20.73
CA PHE A 73 -6.82 1.49 20.35
C PHE A 73 -6.22 2.80 19.87
N GLN A 74 -6.80 3.35 18.81
CA GLN A 74 -6.52 4.71 18.33
C GLN A 74 -7.84 5.43 18.01
N SER A 75 -7.94 6.67 18.45
CA SER A 75 -9.05 7.59 18.13
C SER A 75 -8.46 8.88 17.59
N ARG A 76 -8.69 9.15 16.31
CA ARG A 76 -8.30 10.38 15.63
C ARG A 76 -9.08 10.58 14.35
N PRO A 77 -9.16 11.80 13.83
CA PRO A 77 -9.64 12.02 12.47
C PRO A 77 -8.78 11.24 11.47
N ILE A 78 -9.42 10.54 10.55
CA ILE A 78 -8.80 10.03 9.33
C ILE A 78 -8.88 11.11 8.26
N ILE A 79 -7.84 11.20 7.44
CA ILE A 79 -7.73 12.19 6.37
C ILE A 79 -7.36 11.50 5.06
N GLN A 80 -7.60 12.17 3.96
CA GLN A 80 -7.18 11.69 2.65
C GLN A 80 -5.67 11.42 2.62
N GLY A 81 -5.29 10.26 2.11
CA GLY A 81 -3.90 9.82 2.05
C GLY A 81 -3.43 9.00 3.26
N ASP A 82 -4.23 8.92 4.31
CA ASP A 82 -3.98 7.95 5.38
C ASP A 82 -4.10 6.52 4.85
N VAL A 83 -3.19 5.67 5.30
CA VAL A 83 -3.17 4.25 4.99
C VAL A 83 -3.05 3.47 6.29
N PHE A 84 -3.85 2.43 6.49
CA PHE A 84 -3.57 1.46 7.55
C PHE A 84 -3.26 0.09 6.97
N VAL A 85 -2.44 -0.67 7.68
CA VAL A 85 -2.00 -2.01 7.30
C VAL A 85 -2.52 -3.00 8.31
N LEU A 86 -3.37 -3.91 7.85
CA LEU A 86 -3.91 -5.02 8.62
C LEU A 86 -3.32 -6.34 8.09
N PRO A 87 -2.38 -6.93 8.81
CA PRO A 87 -1.85 -8.24 8.45
C PRO A 87 -2.90 -9.35 8.60
N LYS A 88 -2.65 -10.48 7.94
CA LYS A 88 -3.45 -11.69 8.15
C LYS A 88 -3.51 -12.06 9.64
N GLN A 89 -4.63 -12.65 10.07
CA GLN A 89 -4.89 -13.16 11.43
C GLN A 89 -4.88 -12.09 12.54
N VAL A 90 -4.83 -10.80 12.18
CA VAL A 90 -4.98 -9.71 13.15
C VAL A 90 -6.44 -9.30 13.23
N GLN A 91 -6.94 -9.26 14.47
CA GLN A 91 -8.30 -8.78 14.72
C GLN A 91 -8.36 -7.26 14.57
N PHE A 92 -9.33 -6.81 13.79
CA PHE A 92 -9.58 -5.41 13.53
C PHE A 92 -11.06 -5.07 13.80
N ARG A 93 -11.30 -3.90 14.37
CA ARG A 93 -12.62 -3.31 14.55
C ARG A 93 -12.52 -1.80 14.34
N GLU A 94 -13.52 -1.23 13.70
CA GLU A 94 -13.58 0.21 13.48
C GLU A 94 -15.00 0.75 13.65
N ARG A 95 -15.06 2.04 14.01
CA ARG A 95 -16.26 2.85 13.98
C ARG A 95 -15.88 4.25 13.51
N PHE A 96 -16.72 4.86 12.67
CA PHE A 96 -16.54 6.23 12.19
C PHE A 96 -17.80 7.07 12.35
N GLU A 97 -17.60 8.37 12.58
CA GLU A 97 -18.67 9.31 12.91
C GLU A 97 -19.25 10.05 11.70
N GLY A 98 -18.71 9.83 10.49
CA GLY A 98 -19.17 10.38 9.23
C GLY A 98 -19.15 9.37 8.10
N ALA A 99 -19.57 9.78 6.89
CA ALA A 99 -19.41 8.97 5.70
C ALA A 99 -17.95 8.97 5.26
N ILE A 100 -17.46 7.83 4.79
CA ILE A 100 -16.08 7.65 4.32
C ILE A 100 -16.02 6.97 2.96
N ASP A 101 -15.01 7.36 2.18
CA ASP A 101 -14.63 6.74 0.92
C ASP A 101 -13.24 6.13 1.06
N TYR A 102 -13.07 4.87 0.69
CA TYR A 102 -11.79 4.19 0.83
C TYR A 102 -11.59 3.09 -0.20
N ILE A 103 -10.33 2.80 -0.48
CA ILE A 103 -9.91 1.67 -1.30
C ILE A 103 -9.35 0.59 -0.38
N LEU A 104 -9.81 -0.63 -0.55
CA LEU A 104 -9.24 -1.83 0.06
C LEU A 104 -8.38 -2.54 -0.97
N LEU A 105 -7.12 -2.77 -0.62
CA LEU A 105 -6.19 -3.58 -1.38
C LEU A 105 -5.91 -4.85 -0.58
N TYR A 106 -6.43 -5.96 -1.04
CA TYR A 106 -6.18 -7.28 -0.46
C TYR A 106 -4.99 -7.91 -1.18
N LEU A 107 -3.92 -8.14 -0.45
CA LEU A 107 -2.71 -8.82 -0.92
C LEU A 107 -2.70 -10.26 -0.40
N ASP A 108 -2.53 -11.19 -1.31
CA ASP A 108 -2.36 -12.61 -0.99
C ASP A 108 -1.10 -12.81 -0.13
N ALA A 109 -1.25 -13.42 1.05
CA ALA A 109 -0.14 -13.59 1.96
C ALA A 109 0.93 -14.56 1.42
N ASP A 110 0.53 -15.56 0.62
CA ASP A 110 1.46 -16.49 -0.01
C ASP A 110 2.21 -15.80 -1.16
N TRP A 111 1.56 -14.87 -1.85
CA TRP A 111 2.24 -14.00 -2.83
C TRP A 111 3.33 -13.14 -2.17
N VAL A 112 3.00 -12.46 -1.07
CA VAL A 112 3.96 -11.65 -0.31
C VAL A 112 5.10 -12.51 0.23
N ALA A 113 4.79 -13.71 0.74
CA ALA A 113 5.79 -14.68 1.21
C ALA A 113 6.72 -15.15 0.08
N ALA A 114 6.18 -15.41 -1.12
CA ALA A 114 6.98 -15.80 -2.27
C ALA A 114 7.94 -14.68 -2.71
N VAL A 115 7.48 -13.43 -2.70
CA VAL A 115 8.34 -12.23 -2.95
C VAL A 115 9.43 -12.13 -1.88
N ALA A 116 9.10 -12.37 -0.62
CA ALA A 116 10.04 -12.36 0.48
C ALA A 116 11.10 -13.45 0.35
N GLN A 117 10.69 -14.66 -0.03
CA GLN A 117 11.60 -15.78 -0.25
C GLN A 117 12.60 -15.49 -1.38
N GLU A 118 12.13 -14.92 -2.49
CA GLU A 118 12.99 -14.57 -3.62
C GLU A 118 13.95 -13.42 -3.29
N ALA A 119 13.47 -12.39 -2.58
CA ALA A 119 14.25 -11.20 -2.28
C ALA A 119 15.20 -11.38 -1.09
N LEU A 120 14.83 -12.22 -0.11
CA LEU A 120 15.49 -12.28 1.21
C LEU A 120 16.00 -13.66 1.61
N ASP A 121 15.70 -14.70 0.84
CA ASP A 121 15.99 -16.09 1.24
C ASP A 121 15.48 -16.36 2.66
N SER A 122 14.23 -15.99 2.94
CA SER A 122 13.63 -16.07 4.27
C SER A 122 12.21 -16.61 4.20
N ASP A 123 11.94 -17.70 4.91
CA ASP A 123 10.66 -18.39 4.91
C ASP A 123 9.61 -17.75 5.83
N HIS A 124 10.04 -16.87 6.75
CA HIS A 124 9.17 -16.27 7.75
C HIS A 124 9.41 -14.78 7.87
N ILE A 125 8.53 -14.00 7.24
CA ILE A 125 8.47 -12.56 7.42
C ILE A 125 7.09 -12.20 7.96
N GLU A 126 7.09 -11.57 9.11
CA GLU A 126 5.90 -11.04 9.76
C GLU A 126 5.68 -9.59 9.30
N ILE A 127 4.53 -9.32 8.68
CA ILE A 127 4.06 -7.95 8.47
C ILE A 127 3.41 -7.47 9.75
N LEU A 128 3.77 -6.28 10.21
CA LEU A 128 3.27 -5.70 11.46
C LEU A 128 2.04 -4.82 11.21
N PRO A 129 1.07 -4.84 12.15
CA PRO A 129 -0.10 -3.98 12.05
C PRO A 129 0.26 -2.50 12.27
N HIS A 130 -0.24 -1.62 11.40
CA HIS A 130 -0.04 -0.17 11.48
C HIS A 130 -1.37 0.56 11.42
N PHE A 131 -1.59 1.44 12.40
CA PHE A 131 -2.71 2.38 12.42
C PHE A 131 -2.58 3.39 11.28
N PRO A 132 -3.69 4.09 10.91
CA PRO A 132 -3.68 5.07 9.85
C PRO A 132 -2.54 6.08 9.99
N GLN A 133 -1.74 6.19 8.93
CA GLN A 133 -0.66 7.17 8.77
C GLN A 133 -0.46 7.45 7.27
N PRO A 134 0.08 8.62 6.90
CA PRO A 134 0.39 8.89 5.50
C PRO A 134 1.41 7.90 4.92
N ASP A 135 1.07 7.28 3.81
CA ASP A 135 1.98 6.51 2.96
C ASP A 135 1.73 6.87 1.49
N PRO A 136 2.50 7.81 0.94
CA PRO A 136 2.29 8.28 -0.43
C PRO A 136 2.42 7.20 -1.49
N PHE A 137 3.27 6.19 -1.27
CA PHE A 137 3.46 5.10 -2.22
C PHE A 137 2.22 4.22 -2.30
N ILE A 138 1.73 3.73 -1.15
CA ILE A 138 0.53 2.90 -1.09
C ILE A 138 -0.69 3.69 -1.59
N TYR A 139 -0.82 4.96 -1.17
CA TYR A 139 -1.91 5.84 -1.60
C TYR A 139 -1.97 5.99 -3.12
N GLN A 140 -0.86 6.40 -3.75
CA GLN A 140 -0.81 6.60 -5.20
C GLN A 140 -1.01 5.29 -5.96
N THR A 141 -0.45 4.18 -5.47
CA THR A 141 -0.63 2.85 -6.07
C THR A 141 -2.09 2.42 -6.02
N GLY A 142 -2.80 2.68 -4.91
CA GLY A 142 -4.23 2.41 -4.80
C GLY A 142 -5.06 3.19 -5.83
N LEU A 143 -4.75 4.47 -6.04
CA LEU A 143 -5.43 5.30 -7.06
C LEU A 143 -5.14 4.80 -8.49
N LEU A 144 -3.89 4.41 -8.78
CA LEU A 144 -3.50 3.85 -10.07
C LEU A 144 -4.23 2.54 -10.37
N LEU A 145 -4.29 1.63 -9.39
CA LEU A 145 -5.03 0.37 -9.51
C LEU A 145 -6.53 0.62 -9.72
N LYS A 146 -7.13 1.57 -8.98
CA LYS A 146 -8.53 1.96 -9.16
C LYS A 146 -8.78 2.45 -10.60
N SER A 147 -7.94 3.36 -11.10
CA SER A 147 -8.03 3.86 -12.47
C SER A 147 -7.88 2.75 -13.52
N ALA A 148 -7.01 1.77 -13.28
CA ALA A 148 -6.83 0.64 -14.17
C ALA A 148 -8.09 -0.24 -14.25
N VAL A 149 -8.80 -0.46 -13.14
CA VAL A 149 -10.08 -1.19 -13.13
C VAL A 149 -11.14 -0.41 -13.92
N GLU A 150 -11.20 0.90 -13.77
CA GLU A 150 -12.14 1.79 -14.49
C GLU A 150 -11.89 1.77 -16.00
N ALA A 151 -10.62 1.77 -16.43
CA ALA A 151 -10.23 1.87 -17.83
C ALA A 151 -10.48 0.60 -18.66
N LYS A 152 -10.61 -0.58 -18.05
CA LYS A 152 -10.85 -1.89 -18.72
C LYS A 152 -9.91 -2.20 -19.90
N GLY A 153 -8.64 -1.81 -19.80
CA GLY A 153 -7.64 -1.95 -20.88
C GLY A 153 -7.03 -3.34 -21.00
N SER A 154 -6.47 -3.68 -22.18
CA SER A 154 -5.89 -5.00 -22.51
C SER A 154 -4.61 -5.33 -21.70
N PHE A 155 -3.88 -4.36 -21.18
CA PHE A 155 -2.69 -4.56 -20.34
C PHE A 155 -2.98 -4.56 -18.84
N ASN A 156 -4.24 -4.59 -18.47
CA ASN A 156 -4.69 -4.41 -17.10
C ASN A 156 -4.14 -5.49 -16.15
N GLN A 157 -4.04 -6.75 -16.59
CA GLN A 157 -3.52 -7.84 -15.79
C GLN A 157 -2.04 -7.63 -15.41
N LEU A 158 -1.16 -7.41 -16.41
CA LEU A 158 0.27 -7.19 -16.17
C LEU A 158 0.52 -5.97 -15.29
N TYR A 159 -0.25 -4.91 -15.51
CA TYR A 159 -0.15 -3.69 -14.72
C TYR A 159 -0.51 -3.93 -13.24
N GLY A 160 -1.63 -4.61 -12.96
CA GLY A 160 -2.04 -4.96 -11.61
C GLY A 160 -1.02 -5.86 -10.91
N GLU A 161 -0.52 -6.90 -11.59
CA GLU A 161 0.49 -7.83 -11.05
C GLU A 161 1.83 -7.10 -10.75
N THR A 162 2.25 -6.17 -11.61
CA THR A 162 3.45 -5.36 -11.37
C THR A 162 3.30 -4.47 -10.14
N LEU A 163 2.14 -3.83 -9.98
CA LEU A 163 1.86 -3.01 -8.80
C LEU A 163 1.72 -3.85 -7.53
N ALA A 164 1.15 -5.07 -7.62
CA ALA A 164 1.12 -6.03 -6.50
C ALA A 164 2.53 -6.41 -6.04
N LEU A 165 3.45 -6.66 -6.98
CA LEU A 165 4.85 -6.93 -6.66
C LEU A 165 5.51 -5.72 -5.97
N ALA A 166 5.32 -4.52 -6.52
CA ALA A 166 5.87 -3.30 -5.96
C ALA A 166 5.34 -3.01 -4.53
N LEU A 167 4.02 -3.21 -4.30
CA LEU A 167 3.42 -3.10 -2.97
C LEU A 167 3.98 -4.14 -2.00
N SER A 168 4.18 -5.40 -2.46
CA SER A 168 4.75 -6.46 -1.62
C SER A 168 6.17 -6.09 -1.17
N VAL A 169 7.01 -5.62 -2.08
CA VAL A 169 8.36 -5.15 -1.75
C VAL A 169 8.32 -3.98 -0.76
N HIS A 170 7.42 -3.01 -0.99
CA HIS A 170 7.24 -1.86 -0.08
C HIS A 170 6.80 -2.30 1.33
N LEU A 171 5.84 -3.24 1.43
CA LEU A 171 5.43 -3.80 2.72
C LEU A 171 6.58 -4.48 3.45
N LEU A 172 7.37 -5.29 2.74
CA LEU A 172 8.53 -5.96 3.31
C LEU A 172 9.60 -4.98 3.80
N GLN A 173 9.77 -3.85 3.14
CA GLN A 173 10.74 -2.82 3.52
C GLN A 173 10.29 -1.98 4.72
N HIS A 174 9.02 -1.59 4.77
CA HIS A 174 8.54 -0.56 5.69
C HIS A 174 7.64 -1.09 6.81
N TYR A 175 7.02 -2.27 6.61
CA TYR A 175 6.01 -2.82 7.52
C TYR A 175 6.36 -4.21 8.07
N ALA A 176 7.48 -4.79 7.65
CA ALA A 176 7.95 -6.05 8.20
C ALA A 176 8.74 -5.87 9.50
N GLY A 177 8.81 -6.93 10.30
CA GLY A 177 9.59 -6.96 11.54
C GLY A 177 11.07 -6.65 11.30
N ARG A 178 11.75 -6.08 12.30
CA ARG A 178 13.12 -5.51 12.22
C ARG A 178 14.17 -6.41 11.54
N LYS A 179 14.04 -7.74 11.62
CA LYS A 179 15.00 -8.67 10.98
C LYS A 179 14.91 -8.61 9.46
N ALA A 180 13.70 -8.55 8.91
CA ALA A 180 13.46 -8.46 7.47
C ALA A 180 13.89 -7.10 6.92
N SER A 181 13.50 -6.01 7.57
CA SER A 181 13.87 -4.64 7.17
C SER A 181 15.38 -4.42 7.12
N ARG A 182 16.15 -4.99 8.08
CA ARG A 182 17.63 -4.90 8.06
C ARG A 182 18.25 -5.68 6.89
N LYS A 183 17.71 -6.85 6.55
CA LYS A 183 18.24 -7.66 5.44
C LYS A 183 17.94 -6.98 4.10
N LEU A 184 16.74 -6.41 3.92
CA LEU A 184 16.39 -5.62 2.73
C LEU A 184 17.26 -4.36 2.59
N ALA A 185 17.49 -3.64 3.68
CA ALA A 185 18.37 -2.46 3.66
C ALA A 185 19.82 -2.78 3.28
N SER A 186 20.29 -4.02 3.49
CA SER A 186 21.61 -4.48 3.07
C SER A 186 21.69 -4.93 1.61
N ILE A 187 20.55 -5.25 1.00
CA ILE A 187 20.43 -5.68 -0.42
C ILE A 187 20.03 -4.49 -1.31
N ALA A 188 19.31 -3.52 -0.76
CA ALA A 188 18.96 -2.31 -1.50
C ALA A 188 20.25 -1.57 -1.92
N PRO A 189 20.35 -1.14 -3.17
CA PRO A 189 21.41 -0.22 -3.55
C PRO A 189 21.39 0.98 -2.62
N ALA A 190 22.58 1.49 -2.26
CA ALA A 190 22.79 2.55 -1.28
C ALA A 190 21.77 3.70 -1.35
N PRO A 191 21.52 4.45 -0.26
CA PRO A 191 20.37 5.30 0.01
C PRO A 191 20.14 6.29 -1.13
N SER A 192 19.14 5.98 -1.95
CA SER A 192 19.25 6.55 -3.24
C SER A 192 18.19 7.58 -3.60
N PHE A 193 16.99 7.20 -3.85
CA PHE A 193 16.14 8.12 -4.61
C PHE A 193 15.50 9.21 -3.72
N SER A 194 15.03 8.89 -2.53
CA SER A 194 14.37 9.90 -1.67
C SER A 194 15.36 10.85 -0.98
N SER A 195 16.54 10.34 -0.56
CA SER A 195 17.59 11.19 0.01
C SER A 195 18.24 12.08 -1.05
N ASN A 196 18.40 11.56 -2.27
CA ASN A 196 18.93 12.32 -3.38
C ASN A 196 17.95 13.39 -3.87
N LEU A 197 16.63 13.11 -3.89
CA LEU A 197 15.61 14.11 -4.20
C LEU A 197 15.52 15.20 -3.13
N ALA A 198 15.62 14.86 -1.85
CA ALA A 198 15.68 15.86 -0.78
C ALA A 198 16.93 16.74 -0.93
N ALA A 199 18.10 16.13 -1.17
CA ALA A 199 19.34 16.88 -1.41
C ALA A 199 19.27 17.77 -2.65
N ILE A 200 18.60 17.32 -3.73
CA ILE A 200 18.34 18.14 -4.92
C ILE A 200 17.42 19.31 -4.59
N ALA A 201 16.34 19.06 -3.84
CA ALA A 201 15.39 20.10 -3.45
C ALA A 201 16.05 21.17 -2.59
N ASP A 202 16.85 20.76 -1.59
CA ASP A 202 17.65 21.66 -0.74
C ASP A 202 18.68 22.44 -1.58
N TYR A 203 19.35 21.76 -2.52
CA TYR A 203 20.31 22.39 -3.41
C TYR A 203 19.67 23.44 -4.32
N ILE A 204 18.50 23.15 -4.88
CA ILE A 204 17.74 24.10 -5.70
C ILE A 204 17.32 25.32 -4.84
N GLN A 205 16.85 25.09 -3.60
CA GLN A 205 16.48 26.19 -2.70
C GLN A 205 17.65 27.10 -2.33
N ILE A 206 18.83 26.53 -2.09
CA ILE A 206 20.03 27.29 -1.72
C ILE A 206 20.61 28.07 -2.91
N HIS A 207 20.42 27.55 -4.13
CA HIS A 207 21.00 28.12 -5.35
C HIS A 207 19.95 28.64 -6.34
N CYS A 208 18.79 29.06 -5.84
CA CYS A 208 17.69 29.58 -6.67
C CYS A 208 18.01 30.92 -7.38
N ASP A 209 19.12 31.57 -7.00
CA ASP A 209 19.63 32.83 -7.55
C ASP A 209 20.44 32.67 -8.85
N ARG A 210 20.74 31.42 -9.28
CA ARG A 210 21.50 31.10 -10.47
C ARG A 210 20.83 30.06 -11.35
N ASN A 211 21.23 30.01 -12.63
CA ASN A 211 20.77 28.96 -13.54
C ASN A 211 21.42 27.62 -13.19
N LEU A 212 20.59 26.64 -12.80
CA LEU A 212 20.98 25.28 -12.53
C LEU A 212 20.86 24.43 -13.77
N SER A 213 21.88 23.67 -14.15
CA SER A 213 21.82 22.76 -15.28
C SER A 213 21.31 21.39 -14.88
N LEU A 214 20.64 20.69 -15.84
CA LEU A 214 20.20 19.30 -15.65
C LEU A 214 21.39 18.36 -15.37
N ILE A 215 22.55 18.62 -15.95
CA ILE A 215 23.76 17.85 -15.72
C ILE A 215 24.23 17.98 -14.26
N GLU A 216 24.19 19.18 -13.72
CA GLU A 216 24.56 19.47 -12.33
C GLU A 216 23.61 18.74 -11.34
N LEU A 217 22.31 18.80 -11.60
CA LEU A 217 21.31 18.10 -10.77
C LEU A 217 21.40 16.57 -10.92
N ALA A 218 21.66 16.06 -12.10
CA ALA A 218 21.85 14.63 -12.34
C ALA A 218 23.11 14.10 -11.64
N ASN A 219 24.20 14.85 -11.65
CA ASN A 219 25.43 14.49 -10.93
C ASN A 219 25.20 14.50 -9.41
N LEU A 220 24.45 15.47 -8.88
CA LEU A 220 24.09 15.52 -7.47
C LEU A 220 23.21 14.32 -7.08
N ALA A 221 22.30 13.90 -7.96
CA ALA A 221 21.45 12.73 -7.79
C ALA A 221 22.18 11.41 -7.99
N GLN A 222 23.42 11.41 -8.46
CA GLN A 222 24.16 10.22 -8.91
C GLN A 222 23.39 9.42 -9.99
N MET A 223 22.68 10.13 -10.85
CA MET A 223 21.88 9.58 -11.95
C MET A 223 22.56 9.83 -13.31
N SER A 224 22.42 8.87 -14.23
CA SER A 224 22.80 9.07 -15.63
C SER A 224 21.74 9.91 -16.35
N LEU A 225 22.18 10.74 -17.30
CA LEU A 225 21.29 11.49 -18.20
C LEU A 225 20.70 10.63 -19.34
N TYR A 226 21.07 9.33 -19.41
CA TYR A 226 20.65 8.37 -20.44
C TYR A 226 20.17 7.08 -19.80
#